data_bf5ea954ca6d5120a82b92ad9385ea45
#
_entry.id   bf5ea954ca6d5120a82b92ad9385ea45
#
_cell.length_a   1.000
_cell.length_b   1.000
_cell.length_c   1.000
_cell.angle_alpha   90.00
_cell.angle_beta   90.00
_cell.angle_gamma   90.00
#
_symmetry.space_group_name_H-M   'P 1'
#
loop_
_entity.id
_entity.type
_entity.pdbx_description
1 polymer ?
#
loop_
_entity_poly.entity_id
_entity_poly.type
_entity_poly.pdbx_seq_one_letter_code
_entity_poly.pdbx_strand_id
1 'polypeptide(L)'
;MKRISMIALALALATAGPAGSVAAAGADGRGMSNEDWWPERLDLQPLRLHAAESNPLGPDFDYASEFAKLDLEAVKADLRLLMKDSQAWWPADFGHYGPFFIRMAWHSAGTYRVADGRGGAGGGQQRFEPLNSWPDNASLDKARRLLWPIKQKYGSQISWADLMVLTGNVALESMGFETFGFAGGREDDWEADRTDWGPEKEFLGDARYHGDRQLANPLAAVQMGLIYVNPEGPNGKPDPLAAARDIRETFGRMAMNDEETLALIAGGHTFGKAHGAHAPSKCVGPDPAAAGLEEQGLGWRNRCGTGAGADTVTSGLEGAWSANPIAWTTQYLDNLLGFDWVQTRSPAGAIQWTPTDPNAAQLAPDAHDPSKRHAPIMFTTDIALKEDPAYRKIVEGFRKDPDTFADAFARAWFKLTHRDMGPRTRYLGALVPQESLIWQDPVPPVEHPLVDANDVAQLEAKVLATGLSVSDLAAPPGPPPRPIAAATDAAARTGLESGWRPRRTGRSTIPSVSRRSSGSSRASRRASTARTRAGSRSRWPI
;
A
#
# COMPACT_ATOMS: atom_id res chain seq x y z
N MET A 1 37.21 33.48 54.44
CA MET A 1 37.71 32.44 55.36
C MET A 1 37.16 31.10 54.94
N LYS A 2 38.02 30.14 54.94
CA LYS A 2 37.89 28.68 54.77
C LYS A 2 37.90 28.12 53.34
N ARG A 3 39.07 27.61 53.06
CA ARG A 3 39.50 26.68 52.04
C ARG A 3 38.89 25.28 52.27
N ILE A 4 38.55 24.56 51.22
CA ILE A 4 38.48 23.11 51.19
C ILE A 4 38.90 22.71 49.77
N SER A 5 40.03 22.26 49.64
CA SER A 5 40.76 21.03 49.36
C SER A 5 40.24 20.25 48.13
N MET A 6 41.11 20.28 47.10
CA MET A 6 41.17 19.30 46.04
C MET A 6 41.57 17.93 46.61
N ILE A 7 40.85 16.88 46.24
CA ILE A 7 41.34 15.52 46.34
C ILE A 7 41.59 15.03 44.92
N ALA A 8 42.85 14.85 44.60
CA ALA A 8 43.31 14.17 43.42
C ALA A 8 43.03 12.68 43.57
N LEU A 9 42.32 12.07 42.63
CA LEU A 9 42.18 10.64 42.52
C LEU A 9 43.05 10.14 41.37
N ALA A 10 44.01 9.33 41.74
CA ALA A 10 45.02 8.78 40.84
C ALA A 10 44.44 7.84 39.80
N LEU A 11 44.89 7.99 38.55
CA LEU A 11 44.67 7.09 37.45
C LEU A 11 45.34 5.73 37.75
N ALA A 12 44.55 4.66 37.69
CA ALA A 12 45.04 3.31 37.40
C ALA A 12 44.92 3.10 35.89
N LEU A 13 46.06 3.10 35.19
CA LEU A 13 46.15 2.58 33.82
C LEU A 13 45.97 1.07 33.88
N ALA A 14 44.78 0.61 33.51
CA ALA A 14 44.56 -0.76 33.09
C ALA A 14 44.81 -0.86 31.58
N THR A 15 45.77 -1.67 31.21
CA THR A 15 46.10 -2.02 29.82
C THR A 15 44.86 -2.58 29.11
N ALA A 16 44.31 -1.78 28.18
CA ALA A 16 43.26 -2.23 27.31
C ALA A 16 43.86 -3.19 26.28
N GLY A 17 43.48 -4.47 26.35
CA GLY A 17 43.51 -5.37 25.20
C GLY A 17 42.59 -4.85 24.11
N PRO A 18 42.75 -5.28 22.84
CA PRO A 18 41.90 -4.80 21.78
C PRO A 18 40.42 -5.12 22.11
N ALA A 19 39.69 -4.08 22.44
CA ALA A 19 38.25 -4.17 22.53
C ALA A 19 37.72 -4.55 21.15
N GLY A 20 37.23 -5.79 21.03
CA GLY A 20 36.40 -6.15 19.88
C GLY A 20 35.31 -5.08 19.73
N SER A 21 35.19 -4.53 18.56
CA SER A 21 34.15 -3.58 18.22
C SER A 21 32.82 -4.25 18.55
N VAL A 22 32.17 -3.80 19.62
CA VAL A 22 30.74 -4.05 19.79
C VAL A 22 30.10 -3.35 18.59
N ALA A 23 29.63 -4.12 17.65
CA ALA A 23 28.85 -3.58 16.54
C ALA A 23 27.75 -2.73 17.14
N ALA A 24 27.78 -1.43 16.82
CA ALA A 24 26.68 -0.55 17.19
C ALA A 24 25.39 -1.15 16.66
N ALA A 25 24.31 -1.07 17.43
CA ALA A 25 22.97 -1.42 17.00
C ALA A 25 22.78 -0.98 15.56
N GLY A 26 22.30 -1.91 14.73
CA GLY A 26 22.27 -1.76 13.29
C GLY A 26 21.77 -0.38 12.85
N ALA A 27 22.44 0.21 11.87
CA ALA A 27 22.19 1.56 11.38
C ALA A 27 20.81 1.77 10.76
N ASP A 28 19.95 0.78 10.83
CA ASP A 28 18.60 0.72 10.24
C ASP A 28 17.45 0.75 11.28
N GLY A 29 17.74 1.01 12.54
CA GLY A 29 16.72 1.24 13.58
C GLY A 29 15.87 0.01 13.93
N ARG A 30 16.23 -1.17 13.44
CA ARG A 30 15.59 -2.42 13.87
C ARG A 30 16.06 -2.79 15.28
N GLY A 31 15.11 -3.22 16.12
CA GLY A 31 15.48 -3.86 17.37
C GLY A 31 16.38 -5.07 17.10
N MET A 32 17.37 -5.32 17.94
CA MET A 32 18.29 -6.44 17.77
C MET A 32 17.51 -7.75 17.79
N SER A 33 17.61 -8.50 16.72
CA SER A 33 17.02 -9.83 16.57
C SER A 33 18.00 -10.91 17.07
N ASN A 34 17.54 -12.15 17.14
CA ASN A 34 18.42 -13.28 17.39
C ASN A 34 19.51 -13.43 16.33
N GLU A 35 19.22 -12.97 15.10
CA GLU A 35 20.18 -12.96 13.99
C GLU A 35 21.34 -11.99 14.23
N ASP A 36 21.08 -10.84 14.86
CA ASP A 36 22.11 -9.87 15.22
C ASP A 36 23.01 -10.38 16.35
N TRP A 37 22.43 -11.09 17.32
CA TRP A 37 23.17 -11.68 18.45
C TRP A 37 23.80 -13.03 18.12
N TRP A 38 23.13 -13.83 17.30
CA TRP A 38 23.53 -15.18 16.91
C TRP A 38 23.15 -15.45 15.46
N PRO A 39 23.89 -14.87 14.49
CA PRO A 39 23.53 -14.93 13.08
C PRO A 39 23.43 -16.35 12.50
N GLU A 40 24.03 -17.34 13.15
CA GLU A 40 23.94 -18.75 12.74
C GLU A 40 22.75 -19.48 13.37
N ARG A 41 21.96 -18.81 14.23
CA ARG A 41 20.78 -19.41 14.84
C ARG A 41 19.53 -19.14 14.00
N LEU A 42 18.62 -20.11 14.07
CA LEU A 42 17.30 -19.98 13.46
C LEU A 42 16.55 -18.78 14.07
N ASP A 43 16.07 -17.88 13.22
CA ASP A 43 15.16 -16.82 13.64
C ASP A 43 13.78 -17.38 13.93
N LEU A 44 13.39 -17.42 15.20
CA LEU A 44 12.10 -17.90 15.67
C LEU A 44 11.04 -16.78 15.77
N GLN A 45 11.40 -15.55 15.48
CA GLN A 45 10.46 -14.42 15.56
C GLN A 45 9.22 -14.62 14.66
N PRO A 46 9.32 -15.18 13.43
CA PRO A 46 8.14 -15.44 12.61
C PRO A 46 7.11 -16.38 13.26
N LEU A 47 7.55 -17.26 14.15
CA LEU A 47 6.65 -18.16 14.90
C LEU A 47 5.90 -17.47 16.04
N ARG A 48 6.28 -16.23 16.39
CA ARG A 48 5.68 -15.45 17.48
C ARG A 48 4.90 -14.24 16.99
N LEU A 49 5.01 -13.90 15.70
CA LEU A 49 4.25 -12.81 15.12
C LEU A 49 2.76 -13.10 15.27
N HIS A 50 2.04 -12.10 15.77
CA HIS A 50 0.61 -12.15 15.99
C HIS A 50 0.15 -13.33 16.88
N ALA A 51 1.02 -13.81 17.77
CA ALA A 51 0.66 -14.87 18.71
C ALA A 51 -0.44 -14.39 19.66
N ALA A 52 -1.47 -15.24 19.90
CA ALA A 52 -2.62 -14.87 20.72
C ALA A 52 -2.23 -14.36 22.11
N GLU A 53 -1.15 -14.93 22.70
CA GLU A 53 -0.62 -14.54 24.00
C GLU A 53 -0.05 -13.10 24.02
N SER A 54 0.33 -12.56 22.88
CA SER A 54 0.83 -11.18 22.74
C SER A 54 -0.26 -10.17 22.33
N ASN A 55 -1.49 -10.63 22.14
CA ASN A 55 -2.61 -9.76 21.80
C ASN A 55 -2.87 -8.76 22.93
N PRO A 56 -2.76 -7.43 22.70
CA PRO A 56 -3.00 -6.41 23.71
C PRO A 56 -4.44 -6.35 24.24
N LEU A 57 -5.38 -6.97 23.51
CA LEU A 57 -6.78 -7.10 23.93
C LEU A 57 -7.05 -8.39 24.71
N GLY A 58 -6.04 -9.23 24.87
CA GLY A 58 -6.11 -10.52 25.55
C GLY A 58 -6.36 -11.69 24.62
N PRO A 59 -5.99 -12.92 25.08
CA PRO A 59 -6.05 -14.11 24.21
C PRO A 59 -7.50 -14.56 23.90
N ASP A 60 -8.45 -14.16 24.70
CA ASP A 60 -9.88 -14.49 24.53
C ASP A 60 -10.66 -13.43 23.72
N PHE A 61 -9.98 -12.43 23.17
CA PHE A 61 -10.63 -11.41 22.38
C PHE A 61 -11.16 -11.97 21.06
N ASP A 62 -12.47 -11.78 20.83
CA ASP A 62 -13.15 -12.17 19.60
C ASP A 62 -13.73 -10.93 18.91
N TYR A 63 -13.10 -10.54 17.80
CA TYR A 63 -13.49 -9.34 17.06
C TYR A 63 -14.90 -9.44 16.46
N ALA A 64 -15.32 -10.61 16.01
CA ALA A 64 -16.65 -10.77 15.43
C ALA A 64 -17.74 -10.50 16.47
N SER A 65 -17.55 -10.98 17.71
CA SER A 65 -18.43 -10.70 18.84
C SER A 65 -18.43 -9.23 19.25
N GLU A 66 -17.29 -8.54 19.15
CA GLU A 66 -17.22 -7.10 19.43
C GLU A 66 -17.89 -6.29 18.31
N PHE A 67 -17.63 -6.61 17.06
CA PHE A 67 -18.23 -5.94 15.91
C PHE A 67 -19.77 -6.11 15.90
N ALA A 68 -20.29 -7.25 16.34
CA ALA A 68 -21.73 -7.48 16.44
C ALA A 68 -22.47 -6.52 17.41
N LYS A 69 -21.74 -5.87 18.32
CA LYS A 69 -22.27 -4.86 19.26
C LYS A 69 -22.30 -3.45 18.65
N LEU A 70 -21.65 -3.26 17.48
CA LEU A 70 -21.46 -1.95 16.87
C LEU A 70 -22.75 -1.44 16.24
N ASP A 71 -23.11 -0.21 16.57
CA ASP A 71 -24.08 0.56 15.77
C ASP A 71 -23.36 1.18 14.55
N LEU A 72 -23.40 0.45 13.45
CA LEU A 72 -22.70 0.84 12.22
C LEU A 72 -23.24 2.16 11.63
N GLU A 73 -24.55 2.42 11.76
CA GLU A 73 -25.14 3.66 11.27
C GLU A 73 -24.71 4.86 12.13
N ALA A 74 -24.55 4.68 13.44
CA ALA A 74 -23.98 5.72 14.29
C ALA A 74 -22.53 6.05 13.90
N VAL A 75 -21.71 5.04 13.59
CA VAL A 75 -20.34 5.26 13.05
C VAL A 75 -20.39 6.05 11.74
N LYS A 76 -21.25 5.63 10.81
CA LYS A 76 -21.43 6.33 9.52
C LYS A 76 -21.88 7.78 9.72
N ALA A 77 -22.75 8.05 10.69
CA ALA A 77 -23.20 9.40 11.02
C ALA A 77 -22.04 10.27 11.53
N ASP A 78 -21.22 9.76 12.46
CA ASP A 78 -20.06 10.47 12.96
C ASP A 78 -19.02 10.72 11.84
N LEU A 79 -18.80 9.76 10.98
CA LEU A 79 -17.92 9.92 9.81
C LEU A 79 -18.44 10.99 8.84
N ARG A 80 -19.76 11.05 8.56
CA ARG A 80 -20.35 12.10 7.72
C ARG A 80 -20.16 13.50 8.33
N LEU A 81 -20.21 13.62 9.64
CA LEU A 81 -19.91 14.88 10.33
C LEU A 81 -18.42 15.25 10.17
N LEU A 82 -17.54 14.30 10.42
CA LEU A 82 -16.08 14.49 10.26
C LEU A 82 -15.70 14.93 8.85
N MET A 83 -16.36 14.43 7.81
CA MET A 83 -16.05 14.81 6.41
C MET A 83 -16.05 16.33 6.20
N LYS A 84 -16.87 17.07 6.93
CA LYS A 84 -17.08 18.52 6.76
C LYS A 84 -16.55 19.36 7.93
N ASP A 85 -16.00 18.71 8.96
CA ASP A 85 -15.43 19.40 10.13
C ASP A 85 -13.94 19.70 9.90
N SER A 86 -13.67 20.71 9.07
CA SER A 86 -12.31 21.10 8.69
C SER A 86 -11.51 21.61 9.89
N GLN A 87 -10.43 20.93 10.22
CA GLN A 87 -9.57 21.25 11.36
C GLN A 87 -8.49 22.27 10.98
N ALA A 88 -8.26 23.26 11.83
CA ALA A 88 -7.28 24.32 11.58
C ALA A 88 -5.84 23.79 11.43
N TRP A 89 -5.49 22.70 12.10
CA TRP A 89 -4.17 22.08 12.02
C TRP A 89 -3.95 21.27 10.73
N TRP A 90 -5.02 20.84 10.05
CA TRP A 90 -5.02 20.14 8.75
C TRP A 90 -6.30 20.49 7.99
N PRO A 91 -6.35 21.66 7.31
CA PRO A 91 -7.55 22.11 6.62
C PRO A 91 -7.95 21.17 5.48
N ALA A 92 -9.26 20.94 5.36
CA ALA A 92 -9.83 20.12 4.31
C ALA A 92 -9.81 20.86 2.95
N ASP A 93 -9.33 20.18 1.91
CA ASP A 93 -9.44 20.69 0.55
C ASP A 93 -10.91 20.83 0.16
N PHE A 94 -11.26 21.93 -0.45
CA PHE A 94 -12.64 22.25 -0.84
C PHE A 94 -13.66 22.16 0.32
N GLY A 95 -13.17 22.21 1.57
CA GLY A 95 -13.99 22.07 2.78
C GLY A 95 -14.50 20.66 3.06
N HIS A 96 -13.91 19.62 2.44
CA HIS A 96 -14.37 18.24 2.58
C HIS A 96 -13.22 17.23 2.62
N TYR A 97 -13.12 16.43 3.69
CA TYR A 97 -12.06 15.41 3.82
C TYR A 97 -12.26 14.16 2.96
N GLY A 98 -13.40 14.01 2.28
CA GLY A 98 -13.72 12.81 1.51
C GLY A 98 -12.61 12.33 0.59
N PRO A 99 -12.04 13.17 -0.29
CA PRO A 99 -10.94 12.74 -1.16
C PRO A 99 -9.71 12.23 -0.40
N PHE A 100 -9.39 12.85 0.73
CA PHE A 100 -8.29 12.44 1.59
C PHE A 100 -8.53 11.07 2.24
N PHE A 101 -9.75 10.79 2.66
CA PHE A 101 -10.12 9.49 3.23
C PHE A 101 -10.30 8.40 2.16
N ILE A 102 -10.75 8.73 0.95
CA ILE A 102 -10.70 7.79 -0.18
C ILE A 102 -9.25 7.34 -0.43
N ARG A 103 -8.31 8.31 -0.49
CA ARG A 103 -6.89 8.00 -0.64
C ARG A 103 -6.38 7.10 0.50
N MET A 104 -6.74 7.38 1.76
CA MET A 104 -6.34 6.53 2.89
C MET A 104 -6.84 5.10 2.75
N ALA A 105 -8.12 4.90 2.43
CA ALA A 105 -8.72 3.57 2.25
C ALA A 105 -8.10 2.83 1.07
N TRP A 106 -7.91 3.52 -0.06
CA TRP A 106 -7.22 2.96 -1.23
C TRP A 106 -5.80 2.52 -0.87
N HIS A 107 -5.04 3.37 -0.19
CA HIS A 107 -3.66 3.08 0.21
C HIS A 107 -3.54 2.02 1.30
N SER A 108 -4.58 1.76 2.09
CA SER A 108 -4.60 0.61 2.98
C SER A 108 -4.82 -0.71 2.23
N ALA A 109 -5.59 -0.69 1.13
CA ALA A 109 -6.00 -1.87 0.38
C ALA A 109 -5.11 -2.19 -0.84
N GLY A 110 -4.51 -1.16 -1.47
CA GLY A 110 -3.77 -1.27 -2.72
C GLY A 110 -2.41 -1.97 -2.61
N THR A 111 -2.01 -2.38 -1.42
CA THR A 111 -0.79 -3.16 -1.18
C THR A 111 -0.96 -4.66 -1.45
N TYR A 112 -2.18 -5.14 -1.73
CA TYR A 112 -2.45 -6.55 -1.97
C TYR A 112 -1.70 -7.09 -3.19
N ARG A 113 -1.09 -8.28 -3.04
CA ARG A 113 -0.35 -8.98 -4.08
C ARG A 113 -0.96 -10.35 -4.35
N VAL A 114 -1.46 -10.56 -5.56
CA VAL A 114 -2.10 -11.83 -5.96
C VAL A 114 -1.12 -13.01 -5.99
N ALA A 115 0.18 -12.73 -6.15
CA ALA A 115 1.19 -13.78 -6.29
C ALA A 115 1.40 -14.59 -4.99
N ASP A 116 1.29 -13.95 -3.83
CA ASP A 116 1.49 -14.56 -2.51
C ASP A 116 0.37 -14.27 -1.50
N GLY A 117 -0.64 -13.47 -1.89
CA GLY A 117 -1.77 -13.10 -1.04
C GLY A 117 -1.45 -12.14 0.10
N ARG A 118 -0.26 -11.53 0.10
CA ARG A 118 0.16 -10.57 1.12
C ARG A 118 -0.29 -9.16 0.80
N GLY A 119 -0.26 -8.31 1.83
CA GLY A 119 -0.79 -6.95 1.73
C GLY A 119 -2.30 -6.91 1.79
N GLY A 120 -2.88 -5.76 1.45
CA GLY A 120 -4.32 -5.51 1.51
C GLY A 120 -4.73 -4.71 2.75
N ALA A 121 -6.04 -4.56 2.93
CA ALA A 121 -6.62 -3.74 4.01
C ALA A 121 -6.70 -4.49 5.35
N GLY A 122 -6.53 -5.81 5.35
CA GLY A 122 -6.57 -6.63 6.55
C GLY A 122 -5.50 -6.21 7.56
N GLY A 123 -5.75 -6.40 8.86
CA GLY A 123 -4.81 -6.09 9.94
C GLY A 123 -4.52 -4.61 10.17
N GLY A 124 -4.92 -3.71 9.27
CA GLY A 124 -4.66 -2.27 9.41
C GLY A 124 -3.18 -1.90 9.35
N GLN A 125 -2.40 -2.61 8.56
CA GLN A 125 -0.93 -2.52 8.46
C GLN A 125 -0.40 -1.13 8.06
N GLN A 126 -1.22 -0.26 7.46
CA GLN A 126 -0.84 1.14 7.17
C GLN A 126 -0.39 1.93 8.42
N ARG A 127 -0.73 1.47 9.63
CA ARG A 127 -0.33 2.09 10.90
C ARG A 127 1.12 1.79 11.29
N PHE A 128 1.72 0.76 10.72
CA PHE A 128 3.04 0.25 11.08
C PHE A 128 4.08 0.54 10.02
N GLU A 129 5.34 0.50 10.46
CA GLU A 129 6.47 0.59 9.53
C GLU A 129 6.66 -0.74 8.76
N PRO A 130 7.07 -0.70 7.50
CA PRO A 130 7.51 0.49 6.75
C PRO A 130 6.37 1.29 6.10
N LEU A 131 5.13 0.76 6.06
CA LEU A 131 4.01 1.35 5.31
C LEU A 131 3.66 2.76 5.80
N ASN A 132 3.69 2.97 7.11
CA ASN A 132 3.42 4.28 7.71
C ASN A 132 4.37 5.37 7.18
N SER A 133 5.60 5.02 6.85
CA SER A 133 6.66 5.94 6.41
C SER A 133 6.94 5.89 4.91
N TRP A 134 6.16 5.15 4.13
CA TRP A 134 6.33 5.19 2.68
C TRP A 134 6.00 6.58 2.12
N PRO A 135 6.86 7.14 1.24
CA PRO A 135 6.58 8.43 0.61
C PRO A 135 5.24 8.50 -0.12
N ASP A 136 4.78 7.37 -0.67
CA ASP A 136 3.46 7.25 -1.29
C ASP A 136 2.31 7.40 -0.28
N ASN A 137 2.57 7.15 0.99
CA ASN A 137 1.64 7.36 2.10
C ASN A 137 1.80 8.75 2.77
N ALA A 138 2.50 9.68 2.12
CA ALA A 138 2.73 11.01 2.66
C ALA A 138 1.43 11.65 3.16
N SER A 139 1.46 12.13 4.39
CA SER A 139 0.35 12.77 5.11
C SER A 139 -0.84 11.86 5.49
N LEU A 140 -0.82 10.54 5.22
CA LEU A 140 -1.90 9.65 5.68
C LEU A 140 -1.89 9.38 7.20
N ASP A 141 -0.79 9.64 7.87
CA ASP A 141 -0.71 9.75 9.32
C ASP A 141 -1.69 10.81 9.87
N LYS A 142 -1.89 11.93 9.16
CA LYS A 142 -2.88 12.97 9.49
C LYS A 142 -4.31 12.47 9.29
N ALA A 143 -4.56 11.69 8.24
CA ALA A 143 -5.88 11.08 8.02
C ALA A 143 -6.27 10.17 9.19
N ARG A 144 -5.36 9.29 9.64
CA ARG A 144 -5.57 8.47 10.84
C ARG A 144 -5.72 9.29 12.11
N ARG A 145 -4.99 10.41 12.23
CA ARG A 145 -5.14 11.33 13.36
C ARG A 145 -6.51 11.99 13.40
N LEU A 146 -7.08 12.36 12.25
CA LEU A 146 -8.44 12.88 12.14
C LEU A 146 -9.49 11.86 12.57
N LEU A 147 -9.25 10.56 12.30
CA LEU A 147 -10.16 9.48 12.71
C LEU A 147 -10.07 9.10 14.19
N TRP A 148 -9.02 9.54 14.90
CA TRP A 148 -8.78 9.12 16.27
C TRP A 148 -9.96 9.34 17.23
N PRO A 149 -10.69 10.46 17.22
CA PRO A 149 -11.85 10.65 18.07
C PRO A 149 -12.95 9.60 17.84
N ILE A 150 -13.16 9.17 16.59
CA ILE A 150 -14.14 8.13 16.26
C ILE A 150 -13.63 6.77 16.77
N LYS A 151 -12.36 6.44 16.51
CA LYS A 151 -11.76 5.20 17.04
C LYS A 151 -11.83 5.12 18.56
N GLN A 152 -11.59 6.24 19.27
CA GLN A 152 -11.73 6.32 20.73
C GLN A 152 -13.18 6.07 21.19
N LYS A 153 -14.16 6.65 20.48
CA LYS A 153 -15.58 6.51 20.82
C LYS A 153 -16.07 5.07 20.74
N TYR A 154 -15.68 4.34 19.69
CA TYR A 154 -16.16 2.98 19.44
C TYR A 154 -15.21 1.88 19.93
N GLY A 155 -13.99 2.23 20.31
CA GLY A 155 -13.02 1.32 20.95
C GLY A 155 -12.74 0.05 20.16
N SER A 156 -12.89 -1.11 20.82
CA SER A 156 -12.66 -2.43 20.26
C SER A 156 -13.77 -2.91 19.32
N GLN A 157 -14.94 -2.26 19.32
CA GLN A 157 -16.07 -2.65 18.47
C GLN A 157 -15.80 -2.44 16.97
N ILE A 158 -14.86 -1.57 16.61
CA ILE A 158 -14.40 -1.42 15.23
C ILE A 158 -12.87 -1.38 15.19
N SER A 159 -12.27 -2.26 14.40
CA SER A 159 -10.82 -2.25 14.14
C SER A 159 -10.41 -1.01 13.36
N TRP A 160 -9.12 -0.66 13.39
CA TRP A 160 -8.57 0.35 12.48
C TRP A 160 -8.71 -0.08 11.02
N ALA A 161 -8.52 -1.37 10.74
CA ALA A 161 -8.65 -1.93 9.41
C ALA A 161 -10.05 -1.68 8.84
N ASP A 162 -11.10 -2.05 9.58
CA ASP A 162 -12.48 -1.82 9.16
C ASP A 162 -12.85 -0.33 9.15
N LEU A 163 -12.37 0.45 10.13
CA LEU A 163 -12.65 1.89 10.19
C LEU A 163 -12.07 2.64 8.99
N MET A 164 -10.84 2.32 8.55
CA MET A 164 -10.24 2.97 7.39
C MET A 164 -11.01 2.66 6.10
N VAL A 165 -11.43 1.41 5.89
CA VAL A 165 -12.23 1.02 4.71
C VAL A 165 -13.62 1.64 4.77
N LEU A 166 -14.32 1.54 5.90
CA LEU A 166 -15.64 2.16 6.09
C LEU A 166 -15.60 3.67 5.85
N THR A 167 -14.53 4.33 6.30
CA THR A 167 -14.36 5.77 6.09
C THR A 167 -14.24 6.11 4.60
N GLY A 168 -13.55 5.28 3.81
CA GLY A 168 -13.50 5.43 2.35
C GLY A 168 -14.87 5.31 1.71
N ASN A 169 -15.68 4.35 2.14
CA ASN A 169 -17.07 4.19 1.65
C ASN A 169 -17.94 5.41 2.01
N VAL A 170 -17.92 5.82 3.27
CA VAL A 170 -18.69 7.00 3.72
C VAL A 170 -18.23 8.27 3.01
N ALA A 171 -16.94 8.39 2.69
CA ALA A 171 -16.42 9.49 1.91
C ALA A 171 -17.05 9.52 0.51
N LEU A 172 -17.06 8.40 -0.21
CA LEU A 172 -17.71 8.26 -1.52
C LEU A 172 -19.20 8.60 -1.44
N GLU A 173 -19.91 8.00 -0.49
CA GLU A 173 -21.34 8.24 -0.26
C GLU A 173 -21.66 9.72 0.04
N SER A 174 -20.83 10.37 0.84
CA SER A 174 -21.02 11.79 1.23
C SER A 174 -20.82 12.76 0.06
N MET A 175 -20.19 12.31 -1.01
CA MET A 175 -19.98 13.05 -2.25
C MET A 175 -20.90 12.58 -3.40
N GLY A 176 -21.93 11.79 -3.07
CA GLY A 176 -23.00 11.43 -4.00
C GLY A 176 -22.75 10.15 -4.79
N PHE A 177 -21.78 9.33 -4.42
CA PHE A 177 -21.53 8.02 -5.05
C PHE A 177 -22.18 6.89 -4.22
N GLU A 178 -22.85 5.97 -4.88
CA GLU A 178 -23.42 4.77 -4.24
C GLU A 178 -22.40 3.63 -4.27
N THR A 179 -21.96 3.18 -3.09
CA THR A 179 -20.99 2.07 -2.98
C THR A 179 -21.69 0.72 -3.13
N PHE A 180 -20.97 -0.29 -3.61
CA PHE A 180 -21.50 -1.66 -3.78
C PHE A 180 -21.87 -2.33 -2.44
N GLY A 181 -21.22 -1.92 -1.35
CA GLY A 181 -21.45 -2.39 0.00
C GLY A 181 -20.22 -2.31 0.89
N PHE A 182 -20.33 -2.89 2.08
CA PHE A 182 -19.27 -2.98 3.06
C PHE A 182 -19.39 -4.27 3.89
N ALA A 183 -18.28 -4.94 4.09
CA ALA A 183 -18.17 -6.01 5.08
C ALA A 183 -17.13 -5.61 6.13
N GLY A 184 -17.49 -5.70 7.41
CA GLY A 184 -16.53 -5.75 8.51
C GLY A 184 -15.93 -7.15 8.64
N GLY A 185 -15.04 -7.33 9.61
CA GLY A 185 -14.40 -8.62 9.91
C GLY A 185 -12.89 -8.62 9.71
N ARG A 186 -12.27 -7.43 9.49
CA ARG A 186 -10.82 -7.26 9.49
C ARG A 186 -10.38 -7.01 10.92
N GLU A 187 -9.77 -8.01 11.54
CA GLU A 187 -9.17 -7.86 12.85
C GLU A 187 -7.89 -7.02 12.74
N ASP A 188 -7.61 -6.19 13.76
CA ASP A 188 -6.39 -5.40 13.79
C ASP A 188 -5.19 -6.25 14.17
N ASP A 189 -4.12 -6.15 13.38
CA ASP A 189 -2.80 -6.55 13.84
C ASP A 189 -2.28 -5.58 14.89
N TRP A 190 -1.45 -6.05 15.81
CA TRP A 190 -0.82 -5.23 16.86
C TRP A 190 0.68 -5.03 16.67
N GLU A 191 1.24 -5.58 15.59
CA GLU A 191 2.62 -5.43 15.18
C GLU A 191 2.76 -5.46 13.66
N ALA A 192 3.90 -5.02 13.16
CA ALA A 192 4.17 -4.97 11.73
C ALA A 192 4.38 -6.35 11.13
N ASP A 193 3.81 -6.59 9.96
CA ASP A 193 4.09 -7.76 9.13
C ASP A 193 5.54 -7.79 8.62
N ARG A 194 6.08 -9.00 8.46
CA ARG A 194 7.36 -9.24 7.80
C ARG A 194 7.18 -9.53 6.31
N THR A 195 6.57 -8.62 5.61
CA THR A 195 6.41 -8.73 4.16
C THR A 195 7.62 -8.12 3.46
N ASP A 196 8.25 -8.89 2.54
CA ASP A 196 9.26 -8.32 1.65
C ASP A 196 8.57 -7.46 0.57
N TRP A 197 8.83 -6.18 0.63
CA TRP A 197 8.27 -5.19 -0.29
C TRP A 197 9.20 -4.85 -1.46
N GLY A 198 10.38 -5.43 -1.53
CA GLY A 198 11.36 -5.19 -2.57
C GLY A 198 12.56 -4.36 -2.11
N PRO A 199 13.56 -4.22 -2.98
CA PRO A 199 14.88 -3.69 -2.63
C PRO A 199 14.96 -2.17 -2.58
N GLU A 200 13.94 -1.44 -3.07
CA GLU A 200 14.01 0.00 -3.17
C GLU A 200 13.92 0.68 -1.80
N LYS A 201 14.67 1.77 -1.68
CA LYS A 201 14.66 2.66 -0.51
C LYS A 201 14.05 4.03 -0.82
N GLU A 202 13.86 4.33 -2.09
CA GLU A 202 13.33 5.61 -2.58
C GLU A 202 12.05 5.37 -3.36
N PHE A 203 11.09 6.27 -3.19
CA PHE A 203 9.85 6.27 -3.94
C PHE A 203 10.12 6.36 -5.45
N LEU A 204 9.40 5.58 -6.25
CA LEU A 204 9.56 5.49 -7.70
C LEU A 204 10.97 5.07 -8.18
N GLY A 205 11.77 4.44 -7.32
CA GLY A 205 12.99 3.78 -7.75
C GLY A 205 12.68 2.60 -8.68
N ASP A 206 13.65 2.22 -9.49
CA ASP A 206 13.50 1.16 -10.47
C ASP A 206 14.36 -0.08 -10.16
N ALA A 207 14.84 -0.23 -8.93
CA ALA A 207 15.76 -1.28 -8.53
C ALA A 207 15.19 -2.70 -8.66
N ARG A 208 13.86 -2.86 -8.63
CA ARG A 208 13.15 -4.14 -8.79
C ARG A 208 12.98 -4.59 -10.23
N TYR A 209 13.17 -3.69 -11.20
CA TYR A 209 13.04 -4.02 -12.60
C TYR A 209 14.34 -4.54 -13.20
N HIS A 210 14.25 -5.58 -14.03
CA HIS A 210 15.38 -6.14 -14.76
C HIS A 210 15.09 -6.12 -16.27
N GLY A 211 16.14 -5.95 -17.10
CA GLY A 211 15.99 -5.92 -18.54
C GLY A 211 14.96 -4.91 -19.03
N ASP A 212 14.04 -5.34 -19.89
CA ASP A 212 12.93 -4.51 -20.38
C ASP A 212 11.76 -4.53 -19.35
N ARG A 213 12.00 -3.92 -18.18
CA ARG A 213 11.04 -3.77 -17.07
C ARG A 213 10.41 -5.10 -16.62
N GLN A 214 11.20 -6.17 -16.62
CA GLN A 214 10.76 -7.44 -16.05
C GLN A 214 10.78 -7.37 -14.52
N LEU A 215 9.74 -7.89 -13.90
CA LEU A 215 9.51 -7.79 -12.48
C LEU A 215 9.35 -9.19 -11.86
N ALA A 216 10.19 -9.51 -10.87
CA ALA A 216 10.12 -10.78 -10.16
C ALA A 216 8.83 -10.90 -9.32
N ASN A 217 8.25 -12.11 -9.24
CA ASN A 217 7.22 -12.41 -8.25
C ASN A 217 7.88 -12.58 -6.87
N PRO A 218 7.22 -12.17 -5.77
CA PRO A 218 5.86 -11.60 -5.67
C PRO A 218 5.83 -10.07 -5.74
N LEU A 219 6.93 -9.41 -6.08
CA LEU A 219 7.04 -7.96 -6.01
C LEU A 219 6.00 -7.29 -6.91
N ALA A 220 5.52 -6.18 -6.46
CA ALA A 220 4.64 -5.35 -7.22
C ALA A 220 5.43 -4.41 -8.17
N ALA A 221 4.77 -3.86 -9.20
CA ALA A 221 5.43 -3.14 -10.28
C ALA A 221 6.03 -1.79 -9.86
N VAL A 222 5.41 -1.12 -8.89
CA VAL A 222 5.94 0.08 -8.25
C VAL A 222 6.24 -0.26 -6.80
N GLN A 223 7.25 0.34 -6.23
CA GLN A 223 7.64 0.11 -4.85
C GLN A 223 6.85 0.97 -3.86
N MET A 224 7.02 0.66 -2.57
CA MET A 224 6.65 1.52 -1.46
C MET A 224 5.17 1.94 -1.45
N GLY A 225 4.28 0.97 -1.68
CA GLY A 225 2.85 1.19 -1.59
C GLY A 225 2.09 0.71 -2.80
N LEU A 226 2.64 0.85 -3.98
CA LEU A 226 2.12 0.26 -5.20
C LEU A 226 0.68 0.48 -5.48
N ILE A 227 0.29 1.63 -5.14
CA ILE A 227 -1.08 1.99 -5.17
C ILE A 227 -1.38 2.61 -6.50
N TYR A 228 -0.34 3.05 -7.18
CA TYR A 228 -0.32 3.50 -8.57
C TYR A 228 1.11 3.51 -9.12
N VAL A 229 1.27 3.76 -10.39
CA VAL A 229 2.54 3.88 -11.09
C VAL A 229 3.04 5.33 -11.07
N ASN A 230 4.29 5.53 -11.53
CA ASN A 230 4.86 6.88 -11.62
C ASN A 230 3.97 7.82 -12.43
N PRO A 231 3.36 8.84 -11.82
CA PRO A 231 2.44 9.74 -12.50
C PRO A 231 3.10 10.61 -13.58
N GLU A 232 4.42 10.77 -13.51
CA GLU A 232 5.20 11.46 -14.56
C GLU A 232 5.54 10.53 -15.75
N GLY A 233 5.23 9.23 -15.65
CA GLY A 233 5.58 8.18 -16.59
C GLY A 233 6.80 7.36 -16.15
N PRO A 234 7.06 6.18 -16.73
CA PRO A 234 8.16 5.28 -16.38
C PRO A 234 9.51 6.00 -16.38
N ASN A 235 10.27 5.89 -15.29
CA ASN A 235 11.54 6.59 -15.08
C ASN A 235 11.43 8.14 -15.16
N GLY A 236 10.25 8.70 -14.84
CA GLY A 236 9.99 10.14 -14.96
C GLY A 236 9.98 10.66 -16.41
N LYS A 237 9.76 9.77 -17.39
CA LYS A 237 9.60 10.13 -18.81
C LYS A 237 8.12 10.17 -19.16
N PRO A 238 7.63 11.26 -19.70
CA PRO A 238 6.21 11.45 -19.98
C PRO A 238 5.78 10.71 -21.27
N ASP A 239 5.87 9.38 -21.22
CA ASP A 239 5.45 8.47 -22.29
C ASP A 239 4.16 7.75 -21.87
N PRO A 240 2.98 8.14 -22.40
CA PRO A 240 1.70 7.55 -22.02
C PRO A 240 1.58 6.06 -22.36
N LEU A 241 2.13 5.60 -23.49
CA LEU A 241 2.03 4.18 -23.86
C LEU A 241 2.94 3.29 -23.00
N ALA A 242 4.09 3.80 -22.59
CA ALA A 242 4.92 3.12 -21.61
C ALA A 242 4.24 3.09 -20.24
N ALA A 243 3.59 4.18 -19.82
CA ALA A 243 2.80 4.24 -18.59
C ALA A 243 1.63 3.24 -18.60
N ALA A 244 0.94 3.06 -19.73
CA ALA A 244 -0.14 2.08 -19.87
C ALA A 244 0.33 0.64 -19.56
N ARG A 245 1.57 0.28 -19.94
CA ARG A 245 2.17 -1.03 -19.61
C ARG A 245 2.40 -1.19 -18.11
N ASP A 246 2.97 -0.17 -17.47
CA ASP A 246 3.19 -0.18 -16.02
C ASP A 246 1.88 -0.24 -15.24
N ILE A 247 0.83 0.47 -15.70
CA ILE A 247 -0.51 0.42 -15.12
C ILE A 247 -1.04 -1.03 -15.17
N ARG A 248 -0.99 -1.70 -16.32
CA ARG A 248 -1.45 -3.10 -16.46
C ARG A 248 -0.67 -4.04 -15.54
N GLU A 249 0.65 -3.90 -15.49
CA GLU A 249 1.48 -4.73 -14.62
C GLU A 249 1.13 -4.52 -13.16
N THR A 250 1.02 -3.26 -12.70
CA THR A 250 0.70 -2.94 -11.31
C THR A 250 -0.68 -3.45 -10.91
N PHE A 251 -1.70 -3.08 -11.66
CA PHE A 251 -3.09 -3.44 -11.33
C PHE A 251 -3.36 -4.93 -11.55
N GLY A 252 -2.72 -5.56 -12.55
CA GLY A 252 -2.76 -7.01 -12.76
C GLY A 252 -2.22 -7.78 -11.56
N ARG A 253 -1.15 -7.29 -10.91
CA ARG A 253 -0.62 -7.87 -9.68
C ARG A 253 -1.51 -7.66 -8.47
N MET A 254 -2.43 -6.74 -8.55
CA MET A 254 -3.52 -6.55 -7.59
C MET A 254 -4.80 -7.32 -7.98
N ALA A 255 -4.75 -8.22 -8.96
CA ALA A 255 -5.87 -8.99 -9.51
C ALA A 255 -6.94 -8.14 -10.23
N MET A 256 -6.60 -6.94 -10.75
CA MET A 256 -7.50 -6.10 -11.52
C MET A 256 -7.31 -6.33 -13.02
N ASN A 257 -8.41 -6.44 -13.76
CA ASN A 257 -8.41 -6.40 -15.22
C ASN A 257 -8.41 -4.93 -15.73
N ASP A 258 -8.39 -4.73 -17.05
CA ASP A 258 -8.34 -3.39 -17.66
C ASP A 258 -9.59 -2.56 -17.30
N GLU A 259 -10.78 -3.14 -17.26
CA GLU A 259 -12.02 -2.43 -16.95
C GLU A 259 -12.05 -2.00 -15.46
N GLU A 260 -11.74 -2.91 -14.54
CA GLU A 260 -11.63 -2.62 -13.11
C GLU A 260 -10.56 -1.55 -12.84
N THR A 261 -9.42 -1.65 -13.52
CA THR A 261 -8.31 -0.68 -13.45
C THR A 261 -8.77 0.71 -13.85
N LEU A 262 -9.42 0.83 -14.99
CA LEU A 262 -9.90 2.12 -15.51
C LEU A 262 -11.04 2.68 -14.67
N ALA A 263 -11.94 1.83 -14.19
CA ALA A 263 -13.00 2.25 -13.27
C ALA A 263 -12.40 2.82 -11.98
N LEU A 264 -11.37 2.17 -11.42
CA LEU A 264 -10.68 2.66 -10.21
C LEU A 264 -9.96 3.99 -10.46
N ILE A 265 -9.19 4.12 -11.54
CA ILE A 265 -8.44 5.36 -11.84
C ILE A 265 -9.42 6.51 -12.10
N ALA A 266 -10.36 6.33 -13.02
CA ALA A 266 -11.31 7.38 -13.40
C ALA A 266 -12.25 7.75 -12.25
N GLY A 267 -12.73 6.74 -11.49
CA GLY A 267 -13.56 6.96 -10.31
C GLY A 267 -12.81 7.70 -9.20
N GLY A 268 -11.56 7.30 -8.93
CA GLY A 268 -10.70 7.94 -7.94
C GLY A 268 -10.35 9.39 -8.31
N HIS A 269 -9.93 9.64 -9.55
CA HIS A 269 -9.54 10.96 -10.03
C HIS A 269 -10.74 11.90 -10.29
N THR A 270 -11.98 11.41 -10.19
CA THR A 270 -13.17 12.28 -10.09
C THR A 270 -13.10 13.17 -8.85
N PHE A 271 -12.42 12.72 -7.78
CA PHE A 271 -12.39 13.37 -6.48
C PHE A 271 -11.05 14.02 -6.15
N GLY A 272 -11.10 15.17 -5.49
CA GLY A 272 -9.95 15.81 -4.89
C GLY A 272 -8.98 16.48 -5.84
N LYS A 273 -7.75 16.57 -5.39
CA LYS A 273 -6.63 17.18 -6.12
C LYS A 273 -5.31 16.52 -5.75
N ALA A 274 -4.32 16.68 -6.60
CA ALA A 274 -2.92 16.44 -6.30
C ALA A 274 -2.28 17.63 -5.59
N HIS A 275 -1.23 17.38 -4.77
CA HIS A 275 -0.55 18.39 -3.95
C HIS A 275 0.93 18.49 -4.30
N GLY A 276 1.31 19.63 -4.83
CA GLY A 276 2.66 19.97 -5.24
C GLY A 276 2.90 21.49 -5.19
N ALA A 277 2.36 22.16 -4.16
CA ALA A 277 2.45 23.60 -4.02
C ALA A 277 3.89 24.13 -3.93
N HIS A 278 4.81 23.32 -3.42
CA HIS A 278 6.21 23.69 -3.22
C HIS A 278 7.14 22.52 -3.58
N ALA A 279 8.41 22.82 -3.86
CA ALA A 279 9.43 21.80 -4.05
C ALA A 279 9.66 21.01 -2.74
N PRO A 280 9.42 19.69 -2.70
CA PRO A 280 9.49 18.89 -1.47
C PRO A 280 10.82 19.02 -0.74
N SER A 281 11.93 19.03 -1.48
CA SER A 281 13.28 19.16 -0.92
C SER A 281 13.53 20.44 -0.10
N LYS A 282 12.68 21.47 -0.27
CA LYS A 282 12.78 22.73 0.47
C LYS A 282 11.89 22.77 1.69
N CYS A 283 10.78 22.04 1.66
CA CYS A 283 9.67 22.23 2.57
C CYS A 283 9.43 21.03 3.49
N VAL A 284 9.50 19.82 2.93
CA VAL A 284 9.01 18.62 3.60
C VAL A 284 10.09 18.04 4.51
N GLY A 285 9.74 17.80 5.77
CA GLY A 285 10.57 17.11 6.76
C GLY A 285 10.55 15.59 6.58
N PRO A 286 11.21 14.86 7.48
CA PRO A 286 11.31 13.40 7.41
C PRO A 286 9.93 12.74 7.57
N ASP A 287 9.87 11.48 7.14
CA ASP A 287 8.73 10.58 7.36
C ASP A 287 8.52 10.26 8.85
N PRO A 288 7.41 9.61 9.24
CA PRO A 288 7.12 9.32 10.65
C PRO A 288 8.20 8.53 11.38
N ALA A 289 8.86 7.56 10.72
CA ALA A 289 9.91 6.76 11.36
C ALA A 289 11.15 7.58 11.68
N ALA A 290 11.45 8.59 10.87
CA ALA A 290 12.62 9.45 11.02
C ALA A 290 12.30 10.82 11.66
N ALA A 291 11.03 11.10 11.95
CA ALA A 291 10.61 12.34 12.60
C ALA A 291 11.04 12.39 14.07
N GLY A 292 11.31 13.59 14.59
CA GLY A 292 11.65 13.78 15.99
C GLY A 292 10.46 13.53 16.94
N LEU A 293 10.75 13.28 18.20
CA LEU A 293 9.72 13.04 19.25
C LEU A 293 8.73 14.21 19.40
N GLU A 294 9.17 15.43 19.12
CA GLU A 294 8.36 16.64 19.12
C GLU A 294 7.22 16.64 18.09
N GLU A 295 7.34 15.82 17.05
CA GLU A 295 6.30 15.66 16.03
C GLU A 295 5.20 14.65 16.44
N GLN A 296 5.32 14.03 17.61
CA GLN A 296 4.30 13.16 18.22
C GLN A 296 3.83 12.00 17.33
N GLY A 297 4.75 11.40 16.58
CA GLY A 297 4.49 10.29 15.64
C GLY A 297 3.91 10.70 14.29
N LEU A 298 3.85 12.02 14.01
CA LEU A 298 3.52 12.55 12.69
C LEU A 298 4.80 12.86 11.92
N GLY A 299 4.83 12.51 10.63
CA GLY A 299 5.94 12.83 9.74
C GLY A 299 5.62 13.95 8.77
N TRP A 300 6.51 14.15 7.81
CA TRP A 300 6.37 15.06 6.67
C TRP A 300 5.97 16.49 7.05
N ARG A 301 6.51 16.99 8.16
CA ARG A 301 6.27 18.37 8.58
C ARG A 301 6.67 19.34 7.47
N ASN A 302 5.70 20.07 6.97
CA ASN A 302 5.93 21.07 5.93
C ASN A 302 6.30 22.42 6.56
N ARG A 303 7.39 23.02 6.08
CA ARG A 303 7.93 24.31 6.56
C ARG A 303 7.65 25.48 5.64
N CYS A 304 7.00 25.25 4.48
CA CYS A 304 6.63 26.30 3.55
C CYS A 304 5.22 26.80 3.85
N GLY A 305 5.02 28.10 3.75
CA GLY A 305 3.75 28.74 3.99
C GLY A 305 3.15 28.39 5.36
N THR A 306 1.90 27.94 5.36
CA THR A 306 1.20 27.50 6.57
C THR A 306 1.53 26.04 6.96
N GLY A 307 2.21 25.31 6.09
CA GLY A 307 2.54 23.90 6.30
C GLY A 307 1.42 22.91 6.00
N ALA A 308 0.22 23.38 5.67
CA ALA A 308 -0.96 22.59 5.36
C ALA A 308 -1.89 23.35 4.41
N GLY A 309 -3.03 22.80 4.09
CA GLY A 309 -3.99 23.45 3.19
C GLY A 309 -3.38 23.75 1.82
N ALA A 310 -3.42 25.00 1.40
CA ALA A 310 -2.89 25.46 0.12
C ALA A 310 -1.38 25.19 -0.06
N ASP A 311 -0.64 25.00 1.02
CA ASP A 311 0.81 24.75 0.99
C ASP A 311 1.15 23.26 1.06
N THR A 312 0.16 22.37 1.05
CA THR A 312 0.37 20.91 1.14
C THR A 312 1.23 20.39 -0.02
N VAL A 313 2.12 19.44 0.31
CA VAL A 313 2.95 18.72 -0.66
C VAL A 313 2.84 17.22 -0.38
N THR A 314 2.47 16.45 -1.40
CA THR A 314 2.48 14.98 -1.37
C THR A 314 3.16 14.42 -2.62
N SER A 315 2.43 14.26 -3.74
CA SER A 315 2.97 13.70 -4.99
C SER A 315 3.86 14.65 -5.78
N GLY A 316 3.85 15.94 -5.48
CA GLY A 316 4.55 16.93 -6.27
C GLY A 316 3.81 17.44 -7.51
N LEU A 317 2.76 16.74 -7.98
CA LEU A 317 1.83 17.26 -8.98
C LEU A 317 0.83 18.18 -8.28
N GLU A 318 0.25 19.17 -9.01
CA GLU A 318 -0.60 20.18 -8.40
C GLU A 318 -1.83 20.44 -9.23
N GLY A 319 -3.02 20.27 -8.65
CA GLY A 319 -4.30 20.64 -9.26
C GLY A 319 -5.37 19.56 -9.18
N ALA A 320 -6.61 19.92 -9.56
CA ALA A 320 -7.76 19.03 -9.65
C ALA A 320 -8.01 18.60 -11.10
N TRP A 321 -8.66 17.46 -11.29
CA TRP A 321 -9.01 16.91 -12.62
C TRP A 321 -10.34 17.44 -13.16
N SER A 322 -11.20 17.96 -12.27
CA SER A 322 -12.57 18.34 -12.60
C SER A 322 -12.98 19.66 -11.96
N ALA A 323 -14.13 20.19 -12.39
CA ALA A 323 -14.76 21.38 -11.81
C ALA A 323 -15.50 21.07 -10.49
N ASN A 324 -15.76 19.80 -10.19
CA ASN A 324 -16.51 19.36 -9.01
C ASN A 324 -15.75 18.29 -8.21
N PRO A 325 -14.61 18.62 -7.59
CA PRO A 325 -13.71 17.64 -6.96
C PRO A 325 -14.25 16.99 -5.67
N ILE A 326 -15.42 17.38 -5.20
CA ILE A 326 -16.11 16.80 -4.04
C ILE A 326 -17.52 16.30 -4.40
N ALA A 327 -17.75 15.94 -5.66
CA ALA A 327 -18.99 15.35 -6.11
C ALA A 327 -18.74 14.26 -7.16
N TRP A 328 -19.53 13.19 -7.12
CA TRP A 328 -19.53 12.16 -8.16
C TRP A 328 -20.04 12.74 -9.47
N THR A 329 -19.22 12.72 -10.53
CA THR A 329 -19.56 13.21 -11.88
C THR A 329 -18.73 12.46 -12.93
N THR A 330 -19.09 12.59 -14.20
CA THR A 330 -18.29 12.08 -15.34
C THR A 330 -17.25 13.08 -15.84
N GLN A 331 -17.10 14.22 -15.19
CA GLN A 331 -16.26 15.33 -15.70
C GLN A 331 -14.79 14.94 -15.90
N TYR A 332 -14.26 14.01 -15.12
CA TYR A 332 -12.93 13.49 -15.38
C TYR A 332 -12.81 12.90 -16.79
N LEU A 333 -13.76 12.04 -17.17
CA LEU A 333 -13.80 11.42 -18.51
C LEU A 333 -14.06 12.44 -19.61
N ASP A 334 -14.94 13.41 -19.35
CA ASP A 334 -15.25 14.49 -20.28
C ASP A 334 -14.02 15.34 -20.55
N ASN A 335 -13.28 15.72 -19.51
CA ASN A 335 -12.06 16.49 -19.63
C ASN A 335 -10.96 15.68 -20.33
N LEU A 336 -10.71 14.44 -19.90
CA LEU A 336 -9.68 13.57 -20.46
C LEU A 336 -9.83 13.43 -21.99
N LEU A 337 -11.04 13.11 -22.44
CA LEU A 337 -11.32 12.85 -23.86
C LEU A 337 -11.63 14.12 -24.65
N GLY A 338 -12.15 15.16 -23.99
CA GLY A 338 -12.65 16.38 -24.65
C GLY A 338 -11.59 17.41 -24.94
N PHE A 339 -10.49 17.45 -24.19
CA PHE A 339 -9.40 18.41 -24.40
C PHE A 339 -8.19 17.79 -25.09
N ASP A 340 -7.45 18.62 -25.79
CA ASP A 340 -6.07 18.34 -26.17
C ASP A 340 -5.15 18.80 -25.05
N TRP A 341 -4.14 17.97 -24.74
CA TRP A 341 -3.30 18.12 -23.57
C TRP A 341 -1.85 18.42 -23.95
N VAL A 342 -1.21 19.32 -23.22
CA VAL A 342 0.20 19.69 -23.40
C VAL A 342 0.93 19.54 -22.05
N GLN A 343 2.17 19.10 -22.10
CA GLN A 343 3.00 18.97 -20.91
C GLN A 343 3.29 20.31 -20.26
N THR A 344 3.20 20.34 -18.94
CA THR A 344 3.57 21.48 -18.11
C THR A 344 4.27 20.98 -16.85
N ARG A 345 4.62 21.88 -15.93
CA ARG A 345 5.20 21.52 -14.64
C ARG A 345 4.40 22.15 -13.51
N SER A 346 4.25 21.38 -12.44
CA SER A 346 3.71 21.87 -11.18
C SER A 346 4.67 22.88 -10.50
N PRO A 347 4.24 23.62 -9.50
CA PRO A 347 5.12 24.46 -8.68
C PRO A 347 6.27 23.67 -8.01
N ALA A 348 6.04 22.40 -7.70
CA ALA A 348 7.07 21.48 -7.19
C ALA A 348 8.08 21.05 -8.27
N GLY A 349 7.77 21.27 -9.56
CA GLY A 349 8.60 20.92 -10.69
C GLY A 349 8.27 19.57 -11.33
N ALA A 350 7.27 18.84 -10.84
CA ALA A 350 6.83 17.58 -11.42
C ALA A 350 6.15 17.78 -12.79
N ILE A 351 6.28 16.80 -13.68
CA ILE A 351 5.65 16.82 -15.01
C ILE A 351 4.16 16.48 -14.86
N GLN A 352 3.33 17.33 -15.41
CA GLN A 352 1.88 17.10 -15.52
C GLN A 352 1.38 17.68 -16.86
N TRP A 353 0.09 17.50 -17.14
CA TRP A 353 -0.51 17.95 -18.38
C TRP A 353 -1.61 18.95 -18.10
N THR A 354 -1.74 19.95 -18.97
CA THR A 354 -2.79 20.98 -18.93
C THR A 354 -3.48 21.06 -20.27
N PRO A 355 -4.78 21.43 -20.34
CA PRO A 355 -5.48 21.57 -21.61
C PRO A 355 -4.91 22.74 -22.41
N THR A 356 -4.94 22.60 -23.74
CA THR A 356 -4.55 23.67 -24.66
C THR A 356 -5.67 24.70 -24.87
N ASP A 357 -6.92 24.34 -24.57
CA ASP A 357 -8.07 25.22 -24.68
C ASP A 357 -8.04 26.32 -23.61
N PRO A 358 -7.96 27.61 -23.99
CA PRO A 358 -7.97 28.71 -23.04
C PRO A 358 -9.25 28.83 -22.24
N ASN A 359 -10.38 28.27 -22.70
CA ASN A 359 -11.64 28.25 -21.95
C ASN A 359 -11.58 27.32 -20.75
N ALA A 360 -10.67 26.36 -20.74
CA ALA A 360 -10.45 25.47 -19.62
C ALA A 360 -9.64 26.12 -18.47
N ALA A 361 -9.02 27.28 -18.69
CA ALA A 361 -8.10 27.91 -17.72
C ALA A 361 -8.74 28.27 -16.36
N GLN A 362 -10.07 28.37 -16.30
CA GLN A 362 -10.84 28.71 -15.10
C GLN A 362 -11.85 27.63 -14.72
N LEU A 363 -11.63 26.39 -15.12
CA LEU A 363 -12.62 25.32 -14.94
C LEU A 363 -12.63 24.75 -13.52
N ALA A 364 -11.47 24.43 -12.98
CA ALA A 364 -11.33 23.81 -11.66
C ALA A 364 -11.29 24.86 -10.54
N PRO A 365 -11.97 24.64 -9.39
CA PRO A 365 -11.89 25.55 -8.24
C PRO A 365 -10.52 25.44 -7.54
N ASP A 366 -10.13 26.52 -6.85
CA ASP A 366 -9.06 26.42 -5.86
C ASP A 366 -9.57 25.75 -4.59
N ALA A 367 -8.72 24.96 -3.95
CA ALA A 367 -9.14 24.17 -2.79
C ALA A 367 -9.36 25.01 -1.51
N HIS A 368 -8.70 26.16 -1.39
CA HIS A 368 -8.68 26.98 -0.17
C HIS A 368 -9.03 28.45 -0.41
N ASP A 369 -9.17 28.87 -1.67
CA ASP A 369 -9.54 30.25 -2.04
C ASP A 369 -10.70 30.22 -3.05
N PRO A 370 -11.95 30.43 -2.62
CA PRO A 370 -13.12 30.34 -3.49
C PRO A 370 -13.14 31.40 -4.61
N SER A 371 -12.31 32.42 -4.52
CA SER A 371 -12.19 33.46 -5.55
C SER A 371 -11.29 33.04 -6.73
N LYS A 372 -10.50 31.98 -6.56
CA LYS A 372 -9.56 31.50 -7.55
C LYS A 372 -10.06 30.26 -8.28
N ARG A 373 -9.64 30.13 -9.50
CA ARG A 373 -9.89 28.96 -10.34
C ARG A 373 -8.66 28.64 -11.18
N HIS A 374 -8.54 27.39 -11.60
CA HIS A 374 -7.39 26.86 -12.31
C HIS A 374 -7.83 26.03 -13.53
N ALA A 375 -6.92 25.76 -14.43
CA ALA A 375 -7.12 24.71 -15.42
C ALA A 375 -7.12 23.33 -14.74
N PRO A 376 -7.92 22.38 -15.23
CA PRO A 376 -7.80 21.00 -14.79
C PRO A 376 -6.43 20.43 -15.21
N ILE A 377 -5.97 19.41 -14.50
CA ILE A 377 -4.72 18.71 -14.84
C ILE A 377 -4.97 17.27 -15.22
N MET A 378 -4.00 16.68 -15.91
CA MET A 378 -3.87 15.23 -16.07
C MET A 378 -2.43 14.81 -15.76
N PHE A 379 -2.28 13.57 -15.28
CA PHE A 379 -1.00 12.90 -15.15
C PHE A 379 -0.61 12.24 -16.47
N THR A 380 0.64 11.84 -16.64
CA THR A 380 1.02 11.00 -17.79
C THR A 380 0.26 9.67 -17.77
N THR A 381 -0.02 9.16 -16.59
CA THR A 381 -0.84 7.95 -16.38
C THR A 381 -2.31 8.16 -16.76
N ASP A 382 -2.86 9.36 -16.63
CA ASP A 382 -4.21 9.67 -17.13
C ASP A 382 -4.23 9.75 -18.67
N ILE A 383 -3.23 10.42 -19.25
CA ILE A 383 -3.11 10.48 -20.72
C ILE A 383 -2.95 9.08 -21.33
N ALA A 384 -2.33 8.14 -20.60
CA ALA A 384 -2.25 6.74 -21.01
C ALA A 384 -3.64 6.12 -21.26
N LEU A 385 -4.67 6.50 -20.51
CA LEU A 385 -6.03 6.01 -20.69
C LEU A 385 -6.67 6.55 -21.99
N LYS A 386 -6.22 7.71 -22.47
CA LYS A 386 -6.65 8.30 -23.75
C LYS A 386 -5.86 7.73 -24.93
N GLU A 387 -4.56 7.46 -24.77
CA GLU A 387 -3.67 7.12 -25.87
C GLU A 387 -3.57 5.60 -26.13
N ASP A 388 -3.68 4.74 -25.09
CA ASP A 388 -3.69 3.29 -25.29
C ASP A 388 -5.03 2.85 -25.91
N PRO A 389 -5.02 2.16 -27.08
CA PRO A 389 -6.26 1.85 -27.80
C PRO A 389 -7.26 0.98 -27.03
N ALA A 390 -6.77 0.05 -26.19
CA ALA A 390 -7.63 -0.82 -25.39
C ALA A 390 -8.27 -0.04 -24.24
N TYR A 391 -7.49 0.78 -23.53
CA TYR A 391 -7.99 1.65 -22.49
C TYR A 391 -8.96 2.71 -23.04
N ARG A 392 -8.62 3.34 -24.15
CA ARG A 392 -9.47 4.33 -24.79
C ARG A 392 -10.88 3.82 -25.06
N LYS A 393 -10.99 2.58 -25.58
CA LYS A 393 -12.29 1.96 -25.83
C LYS A 393 -13.15 1.84 -24.57
N ILE A 394 -12.51 1.53 -23.42
CA ILE A 394 -13.21 1.39 -22.15
C ILE A 394 -13.66 2.77 -21.64
N VAL A 395 -12.77 3.77 -21.61
CA VAL A 395 -13.13 5.13 -21.13
C VAL A 395 -14.16 5.82 -22.02
N GLU A 396 -14.14 5.57 -23.34
CA GLU A 396 -15.20 6.02 -24.25
C GLU A 396 -16.55 5.34 -23.94
N GLY A 397 -16.52 4.06 -23.57
CA GLY A 397 -17.70 3.32 -23.09
C GLY A 397 -18.26 3.91 -21.81
N PHE A 398 -17.43 4.13 -20.82
CA PHE A 398 -17.80 4.76 -19.53
C PHE A 398 -18.34 6.18 -19.70
N ARG A 399 -17.73 6.99 -20.58
CA ARG A 399 -18.23 8.33 -20.89
C ARG A 399 -19.62 8.30 -21.53
N LYS A 400 -19.86 7.31 -22.39
CA LYS A 400 -21.15 7.15 -23.09
C LYS A 400 -22.25 6.63 -22.16
N ASP A 401 -21.89 5.80 -21.20
CA ASP A 401 -22.81 5.15 -20.26
C ASP A 401 -22.34 5.37 -18.81
N PRO A 402 -22.76 6.47 -18.17
CA PRO A 402 -22.39 6.80 -16.80
C PRO A 402 -22.84 5.77 -15.76
N ASP A 403 -23.95 5.05 -16.01
CA ASP A 403 -24.44 4.04 -15.07
C ASP A 403 -23.52 2.80 -15.10
N THR A 404 -23.10 2.37 -16.28
CA THR A 404 -22.06 1.32 -16.42
C THR A 404 -20.75 1.73 -15.74
N PHE A 405 -20.34 3.01 -15.86
CA PHE A 405 -19.15 3.51 -15.16
C PHE A 405 -19.32 3.46 -13.63
N ALA A 406 -20.48 3.87 -13.13
CA ALA A 406 -20.75 3.86 -11.69
C ALA A 406 -20.75 2.43 -11.13
N ASP A 407 -21.41 1.47 -11.79
CA ASP A 407 -21.41 0.06 -11.37
C ASP A 407 -20.00 -0.55 -11.42
N ALA A 408 -19.26 -0.30 -12.50
CA ALA A 408 -17.88 -0.78 -12.63
C ALA A 408 -16.97 -0.24 -11.50
N PHE A 409 -17.09 1.05 -11.17
CA PHE A 409 -16.31 1.64 -10.08
C PHE A 409 -16.75 1.10 -8.71
N ALA A 410 -18.05 0.97 -8.46
CA ALA A 410 -18.56 0.42 -7.20
C ALA A 410 -18.06 -1.00 -6.94
N ARG A 411 -18.10 -1.87 -7.98
CA ARG A 411 -17.61 -3.25 -7.91
C ARG A 411 -16.09 -3.33 -7.79
N ALA A 412 -15.36 -2.53 -8.55
CA ALA A 412 -13.90 -2.49 -8.48
C ALA A 412 -13.41 -1.95 -7.13
N TRP A 413 -14.06 -0.93 -6.57
CA TRP A 413 -13.80 -0.42 -5.24
C TRP A 413 -14.06 -1.46 -4.15
N PHE A 414 -15.18 -2.18 -4.24
CA PHE A 414 -15.47 -3.27 -3.31
C PHE A 414 -14.43 -4.39 -3.43
N LYS A 415 -14.05 -4.80 -4.65
CA LYS A 415 -12.99 -5.77 -4.87
C LYS A 415 -11.66 -5.30 -4.28
N LEU A 416 -11.25 -4.06 -4.55
CA LEU A 416 -10.01 -3.48 -4.03
C LEU A 416 -9.92 -3.62 -2.51
N THR A 417 -11.02 -3.31 -1.80
CA THR A 417 -11.04 -3.21 -0.35
C THR A 417 -11.42 -4.51 0.38
N HIS A 418 -11.86 -5.57 -0.32
CA HIS A 418 -12.38 -6.79 0.31
C HIS A 418 -11.76 -8.10 -0.19
N ARG A 419 -10.99 -8.11 -1.30
CA ARG A 419 -10.45 -9.34 -1.88
C ARG A 419 -9.45 -10.09 -0.99
N ASP A 420 -8.84 -9.40 -0.03
CA ASP A 420 -7.89 -9.95 0.94
C ASP A 420 -8.56 -10.55 2.19
N MET A 421 -9.88 -10.40 2.34
CA MET A 421 -10.60 -10.89 3.52
C MET A 421 -10.82 -12.41 3.53
N GLY A 422 -10.57 -13.09 2.42
CA GLY A 422 -10.85 -14.53 2.28
C GLY A 422 -12.35 -14.82 2.08
N PRO A 423 -12.86 -15.96 2.61
CA PRO A 423 -14.21 -16.41 2.31
C PRO A 423 -15.30 -15.51 2.91
N ARG A 424 -16.45 -15.48 2.24
CA ARG A 424 -17.62 -14.68 2.67
C ARG A 424 -18.11 -14.97 4.08
N THR A 425 -17.81 -16.15 4.63
CA THR A 425 -18.14 -16.51 6.03
C THR A 425 -17.44 -15.62 7.06
N ARG A 426 -16.39 -14.92 6.66
CA ARG A 426 -15.68 -13.92 7.49
C ARG A 426 -16.29 -12.52 7.42
N TYR A 427 -17.23 -12.27 6.50
CA TYR A 427 -17.82 -10.96 6.28
C TYR A 427 -18.89 -10.67 7.35
N LEU A 428 -18.78 -9.54 8.02
CA LEU A 428 -19.65 -9.13 9.11
C LEU A 428 -20.45 -7.87 8.75
N GLY A 429 -21.68 -7.80 9.27
CA GLY A 429 -22.53 -6.61 9.21
C GLY A 429 -23.61 -6.65 8.16
N ALA A 430 -24.55 -5.71 8.28
CA ALA A 430 -25.76 -5.65 7.47
C ALA A 430 -25.55 -5.09 6.05
N LEU A 431 -24.39 -4.48 5.79
CA LEU A 431 -24.06 -3.89 4.49
C LEU A 431 -23.33 -4.85 3.55
N VAL A 432 -23.18 -6.12 3.94
CA VAL A 432 -22.57 -7.16 3.10
C VAL A 432 -23.44 -7.40 1.88
N PRO A 433 -22.90 -7.27 0.65
CA PRO A 433 -23.67 -7.53 -0.57
C PRO A 433 -24.19 -8.96 -0.63
N GLN A 434 -25.42 -9.13 -1.12
CA GLN A 434 -26.02 -10.45 -1.28
C GLN A 434 -25.39 -11.23 -2.44
N GLU A 435 -24.94 -10.53 -3.46
CA GLU A 435 -24.28 -11.10 -4.63
C GLU A 435 -22.93 -11.74 -4.23
N SER A 436 -22.68 -12.95 -4.73
CA SER A 436 -21.36 -13.60 -4.64
C SER A 436 -20.57 -13.27 -5.89
N LEU A 437 -19.40 -12.65 -5.71
CA LEU A 437 -18.54 -12.24 -6.81
C LEU A 437 -17.53 -13.35 -7.14
N ILE A 438 -17.15 -13.45 -8.42
CA ILE A 438 -16.30 -14.54 -8.92
C ILE A 438 -14.93 -14.66 -8.23
N TRP A 439 -14.42 -13.56 -7.69
CA TRP A 439 -13.14 -13.51 -7.00
C TRP A 439 -13.23 -13.87 -5.50
N GLN A 440 -14.44 -14.03 -4.96
CA GLN A 440 -14.65 -14.46 -3.57
C GLN A 440 -14.52 -15.97 -3.47
N ASP A 441 -13.83 -16.43 -2.42
CA ASP A 441 -13.60 -17.86 -2.21
C ASP A 441 -14.90 -18.60 -1.92
N PRO A 442 -15.29 -19.57 -2.74
CA PRO A 442 -16.43 -20.43 -2.45
C PRO A 442 -15.98 -21.51 -1.46
N VAL A 443 -15.94 -21.18 -0.17
CA VAL A 443 -15.68 -22.20 0.86
C VAL A 443 -16.97 -22.99 1.08
N PRO A 444 -17.01 -24.29 0.77
CA PRO A 444 -18.17 -25.13 1.08
C PRO A 444 -18.44 -25.11 2.58
N PRO A 445 -19.71 -25.25 3.01
CA PRO A 445 -20.01 -25.43 4.41
C PRO A 445 -19.28 -26.68 4.94
N VAL A 446 -18.88 -26.62 6.21
CA VAL A 446 -18.24 -27.77 6.87
C VAL A 446 -19.30 -28.84 7.09
N GLU A 447 -19.18 -29.98 6.39
CA GLU A 447 -20.08 -31.11 6.47
C GLU A 447 -19.51 -32.28 7.29
N HIS A 448 -18.41 -32.06 8.00
CA HIS A 448 -17.74 -33.08 8.81
C HIS A 448 -17.45 -32.52 10.21
N PRO A 449 -17.23 -33.38 11.21
CA PRO A 449 -16.79 -32.95 12.54
C PRO A 449 -15.49 -32.17 12.47
N LEU A 450 -15.41 -31.05 13.20
CA LEU A 450 -14.17 -30.31 13.35
C LEU A 450 -13.19 -31.08 14.24
N VAL A 451 -11.91 -30.81 14.05
CA VAL A 451 -10.85 -31.35 14.89
C VAL A 451 -11.06 -30.88 16.33
N ASP A 452 -11.11 -31.83 17.26
CA ASP A 452 -11.23 -31.56 18.69
C ASP A 452 -9.87 -31.66 19.41
N ALA A 453 -9.87 -31.41 20.73
CA ALA A 453 -8.66 -31.45 21.53
C ALA A 453 -7.99 -32.84 21.54
N ASN A 454 -8.77 -33.92 21.41
CA ASN A 454 -8.25 -35.29 21.36
C ASN A 454 -7.59 -35.57 20.00
N ASP A 455 -8.18 -35.08 18.93
CA ASP A 455 -7.58 -35.16 17.59
C ASP A 455 -6.27 -34.38 17.52
N VAL A 456 -6.20 -33.21 18.14
CA VAL A 456 -4.97 -32.41 18.24
C VAL A 456 -3.90 -33.20 18.99
N ALA A 457 -4.22 -33.75 20.14
CA ALA A 457 -3.25 -34.55 20.91
C ALA A 457 -2.74 -35.77 20.13
N GLN A 458 -3.62 -36.44 19.36
CA GLN A 458 -3.21 -37.54 18.50
C GLN A 458 -2.30 -37.10 17.35
N LEU A 459 -2.56 -35.94 16.76
CA LEU A 459 -1.73 -35.34 15.68
C LEU A 459 -0.37 -34.96 16.23
N GLU A 460 -0.30 -34.31 17.40
CA GLU A 460 0.95 -34.00 18.09
C GLU A 460 1.79 -35.25 18.36
N ALA A 461 1.16 -36.28 18.89
CA ALA A 461 1.84 -37.54 19.12
C ALA A 461 2.40 -38.17 17.83
N LYS A 462 1.65 -38.10 16.73
CA LYS A 462 2.10 -38.57 15.40
C LYS A 462 3.26 -37.73 14.87
N VAL A 463 3.22 -36.42 15.02
CA VAL A 463 4.30 -35.52 14.60
C VAL A 463 5.57 -35.81 15.38
N LEU A 464 5.48 -35.95 16.71
CA LEU A 464 6.61 -36.29 17.55
C LEU A 464 7.19 -37.67 17.21
N ALA A 465 6.34 -38.65 16.88
CA ALA A 465 6.75 -39.99 16.49
C ALA A 465 7.48 -40.05 15.13
N THR A 466 7.45 -39.02 14.32
CA THR A 466 8.20 -38.99 13.04
C THR A 466 9.70 -38.96 13.24
N GLY A 467 10.18 -38.52 14.41
CA GLY A 467 11.60 -38.32 14.69
C GLY A 467 12.27 -37.22 13.86
N LEU A 468 11.48 -36.39 13.18
CA LEU A 468 11.99 -35.23 12.44
C LEU A 468 12.56 -34.19 13.43
N SER A 469 13.64 -33.52 13.01
CA SER A 469 14.19 -32.43 13.81
C SER A 469 13.25 -31.21 13.79
N VAL A 470 13.39 -30.33 14.80
CA VAL A 470 12.67 -29.03 14.80
C VAL A 470 12.98 -28.25 13.52
N SER A 471 14.20 -28.34 13.00
CA SER A 471 14.59 -27.72 11.75
C SER A 471 13.80 -28.26 10.55
N ASP A 472 13.58 -29.59 10.49
CA ASP A 472 12.81 -30.19 9.40
C ASP A 472 11.32 -29.86 9.49
N LEU A 473 10.79 -29.76 10.71
CA LEU A 473 9.39 -29.38 10.96
C LEU A 473 9.13 -27.88 10.76
N ALA A 474 10.13 -27.04 11.06
CA ALA A 474 10.06 -25.59 10.89
C ALA A 474 10.55 -25.13 9.52
N ALA A 475 11.11 -26.03 8.70
CA ALA A 475 11.39 -25.68 7.31
C ALA A 475 10.09 -25.19 6.66
N PRO A 476 10.07 -23.98 6.06
CA PRO A 476 8.86 -23.48 5.45
C PRO A 476 8.39 -24.53 4.44
N PRO A 477 7.11 -24.92 4.48
CA PRO A 477 6.55 -25.67 3.37
C PRO A 477 6.90 -24.88 2.13
N GLY A 478 7.19 -25.56 1.03
CA GLY A 478 7.40 -24.89 -0.27
C GLY A 478 6.33 -23.80 -0.50
N PRO A 479 6.49 -22.91 -1.45
CA PRO A 479 5.67 -21.69 -1.56
C PRO A 479 4.22 -22.02 -1.22
N PRO A 480 3.57 -21.23 -0.37
CA PRO A 480 2.23 -21.52 0.12
C PRO A 480 1.32 -21.81 -1.07
N PRO A 481 0.39 -22.74 -0.96
CA PRO A 481 -0.56 -22.97 -2.03
C PRO A 481 -1.20 -21.63 -2.38
N ARG A 482 -1.23 -21.29 -3.66
CA ARG A 482 -1.90 -20.07 -4.12
C ARG A 482 -3.29 -20.01 -3.50
N PRO A 483 -3.72 -18.86 -2.99
CA PRO A 483 -5.11 -18.69 -2.59
C PRO A 483 -6.03 -19.23 -3.69
N ILE A 484 -7.08 -19.93 -3.31
CA ILE A 484 -8.00 -20.57 -4.27
C ILE A 484 -8.52 -19.54 -5.30
N ALA A 485 -8.72 -18.29 -4.88
CA ALA A 485 -9.08 -17.18 -5.78
C ALA A 485 -8.08 -16.95 -6.93
N ALA A 486 -6.78 -17.12 -6.68
CA ALA A 486 -5.77 -17.00 -7.74
C ALA A 486 -5.79 -18.19 -8.72
N ALA A 487 -6.23 -19.37 -8.26
CA ALA A 487 -6.36 -20.53 -9.11
C ALA A 487 -7.57 -20.45 -10.06
N THR A 488 -8.68 -19.84 -9.61
CA THR A 488 -9.87 -19.64 -10.45
C THR A 488 -9.65 -18.61 -11.56
N ASP A 489 -8.93 -17.53 -11.27
CA ASP A 489 -8.58 -16.51 -12.27
C ASP A 489 -7.62 -17.06 -13.37
N ALA A 490 -6.69 -17.94 -12.99
CA ALA A 490 -5.79 -18.59 -13.96
C ALA A 490 -6.53 -19.57 -14.87
N ALA A 491 -7.54 -20.28 -14.34
CA ALA A 491 -8.36 -21.22 -15.12
C ALA A 491 -9.30 -20.51 -16.10
N ALA A 492 -9.78 -19.32 -15.75
CA ALA A 492 -10.63 -18.51 -16.63
C ALA A 492 -9.88 -17.93 -17.84
N ARG A 493 -8.55 -17.78 -17.75
CA ARG A 493 -7.71 -17.24 -18.83
C ARG A 493 -7.19 -18.27 -19.82
N THR A 494 -7.20 -19.56 -19.45
CA THR A 494 -6.66 -20.64 -20.29
C THR A 494 -7.75 -21.55 -20.83
N GLY A 495 -8.76 -21.11 -21.52
CA GLY A 495 -9.77 -21.95 -22.14
C GLY A 495 -9.16 -23.13 -22.92
N LEU A 496 -8.67 -24.13 -22.22
CA LEU A 496 -8.16 -25.39 -22.77
C LEU A 496 -8.71 -26.55 -21.92
N GLU A 497 -9.70 -27.19 -22.48
CA GLU A 497 -10.09 -28.56 -22.13
C GLU A 497 -8.89 -29.48 -22.33
N SER A 498 -8.41 -30.12 -21.27
CA SER A 498 -7.65 -31.37 -21.43
C SER A 498 -7.90 -32.29 -20.24
N GLY A 499 -8.46 -33.44 -20.57
CA GLY A 499 -8.86 -34.47 -19.64
C GLY A 499 -7.70 -35.02 -18.82
N TRP A 500 -7.93 -35.01 -17.51
CA TRP A 500 -7.04 -35.58 -16.52
C TRP A 500 -7.23 -37.12 -16.47
N ARG A 501 -6.18 -37.90 -16.80
CA ARG A 501 -6.09 -39.31 -16.42
C ARG A 501 -4.93 -39.51 -15.45
N PRO A 502 -5.10 -40.20 -14.32
CA PRO A 502 -4.02 -40.45 -13.39
C PRO A 502 -3.04 -41.50 -13.92
N ARG A 503 -1.75 -41.16 -13.89
CA ARG A 503 -0.69 -42.15 -14.15
C ARG A 503 -0.13 -42.70 -12.86
N ARG A 504 0.00 -44.03 -12.84
CA ARG A 504 0.58 -44.87 -11.79
C ARG A 504 2.10 -44.63 -11.64
N THR A 505 2.52 -44.77 -10.42
CA THR A 505 3.85 -44.74 -9.84
C THR A 505 4.95 -45.49 -10.66
N GLY A 506 6.07 -44.79 -10.89
CA GLY A 506 7.33 -45.40 -11.28
C GLY A 506 8.47 -44.84 -10.39
N ARG A 507 9.21 -45.75 -9.77
CA ARG A 507 10.45 -45.50 -9.03
C ARG A 507 11.46 -44.78 -9.91
N SER A 508 12.10 -43.73 -9.41
CA SER A 508 13.27 -43.14 -10.02
C SER A 508 14.41 -43.07 -9.01
N THR A 509 15.49 -43.69 -9.39
CA THR A 509 16.80 -43.72 -8.78
C THR A 509 17.54 -42.40 -8.95
N ILE A 510 18.20 -41.95 -7.88
CA ILE A 510 19.04 -40.75 -7.85
C ILE A 510 20.42 -41.09 -8.38
N PRO A 511 21.01 -40.32 -9.32
CA PRO A 511 22.44 -40.38 -9.61
C PRO A 511 23.23 -39.36 -8.80
N SER A 512 24.29 -39.83 -8.16
CA SER A 512 25.33 -39.05 -7.48
C SER A 512 26.13 -38.21 -8.47
N VAL A 513 26.36 -36.93 -8.17
CA VAL A 513 27.28 -36.06 -8.92
C VAL A 513 28.56 -35.83 -8.15
N SER A 514 29.66 -36.27 -8.77
CA SER A 514 31.03 -36.11 -8.30
C SER A 514 31.55 -34.68 -8.47
N ARG A 515 32.30 -34.23 -7.48
CA ARG A 515 33.12 -33.01 -7.52
C ARG A 515 34.24 -33.15 -8.56
N ARG A 516 34.46 -32.12 -9.36
CA ARG A 516 35.76 -31.80 -9.94
C ARG A 516 36.10 -30.32 -9.77
N SER A 517 37.25 -30.14 -9.18
CA SER A 517 37.99 -28.90 -9.05
C SER A 517 38.90 -28.65 -10.25
N SER A 518 39.05 -27.41 -10.67
CA SER A 518 40.20 -26.77 -11.34
C SER A 518 39.74 -25.41 -11.88
N GLY A 519 40.42 -24.31 -11.81
CA GLY A 519 41.81 -23.97 -11.66
C GLY A 519 41.95 -22.57 -12.28
N SER A 520 42.78 -21.76 -11.65
CA SER A 520 43.09 -20.37 -11.90
C SER A 520 43.42 -19.96 -13.36
N SER A 521 43.09 -18.69 -13.72
CA SER A 521 44.14 -17.83 -14.31
C SER A 521 43.79 -16.32 -14.24
N ARG A 522 44.81 -15.59 -13.81
CA ARG A 522 44.91 -14.12 -13.80
C ARG A 522 45.00 -13.59 -15.23
N ALA A 523 44.38 -12.44 -15.47
CA ALA A 523 44.97 -11.44 -16.36
C ALA A 523 44.52 -10.03 -15.96
N SER A 524 45.48 -9.23 -15.61
CA SER A 524 45.45 -7.80 -15.38
C SER A 524 45.39 -7.00 -16.67
N ARG A 525 44.71 -5.85 -16.70
CA ARG A 525 45.15 -4.60 -17.35
C ARG A 525 44.24 -3.42 -16.95
N ARG A 526 44.84 -2.52 -16.24
CA ARG A 526 45.07 -1.06 -16.29
C ARG A 526 44.08 -0.22 -17.10
N ALA A 527 43.41 0.63 -16.37
CA ALA A 527 43.38 2.10 -16.33
C ALA A 527 42.97 2.88 -17.60
N SER A 528 41.93 3.67 -17.46
CA SER A 528 41.99 5.07 -17.90
C SER A 528 40.92 5.89 -17.18
N THR A 529 41.36 6.98 -16.58
CA THR A 529 40.62 8.05 -15.93
C THR A 529 39.91 8.92 -16.96
N ALA A 530 38.62 9.20 -16.75
CA ALA A 530 38.02 10.44 -17.21
C ALA A 530 37.00 10.91 -16.14
N ARG A 531 37.39 11.97 -15.45
CA ARG A 531 36.48 12.76 -14.60
C ARG A 531 35.51 13.52 -15.48
N THR A 532 34.25 13.27 -15.32
CA THR A 532 33.22 14.25 -15.65
C THR A 532 32.35 14.44 -14.42
N ARG A 533 32.42 15.61 -13.82
CA ARG A 533 31.52 16.13 -12.81
C ARG A 533 30.13 16.28 -13.46
N ALA A 534 29.24 15.41 -13.14
CA ALA A 534 27.80 15.71 -13.27
C ALA A 534 27.25 15.87 -11.85
N GLY A 535 26.75 17.06 -11.55
CA GLY A 535 26.14 17.35 -10.27
C GLY A 535 24.87 16.52 -10.11
N SER A 536 24.85 15.65 -9.14
CA SER A 536 23.64 14.95 -8.72
C SER A 536 22.72 15.99 -8.08
N ARG A 537 21.72 16.43 -8.77
CA ARG A 537 20.53 17.01 -8.14
C ARG A 537 19.78 15.84 -7.51
N SER A 538 19.89 15.70 -6.20
CA SER A 538 19.01 14.83 -5.43
C SER A 538 17.57 15.33 -5.63
N ARG A 539 16.81 14.62 -6.44
CA ARG A 539 15.36 14.79 -6.49
C ARG A 539 14.78 13.97 -5.33
N TRP A 540 13.99 14.60 -4.53
CA TRP A 540 13.12 13.89 -3.61
C TRP A 540 12.14 13.04 -4.43
N PRO A 541 11.85 11.82 -4.00
CA PRO A 541 10.79 11.05 -4.62
C PRO A 541 9.46 11.79 -4.49
N ILE A 542 8.76 11.83 -5.54
CA ILE A 542 7.45 12.48 -5.66
C ILE A 542 6.37 11.64 -4.99
#